data_3f01cc5a99d367f4a65d3a743307b458
#
_entry.id   3f01cc5a99d367f4a65d3a743307b458
#
_cell.length_a   1.000
_cell.length_b   1.000
_cell.length_c   1.000
_cell.angle_alpha   90.00
_cell.angle_beta   90.00
_cell.angle_gamma   90.00
#
_symmetry.space_group_name_H-M   'P 1'
#
loop_
_entity.id
_entity.type
_entity.pdbx_description
1 polymer ?
#
loop_
_entity_poly.entity_id
_entity_poly.type
_entity_poly.pdbx_seq_one_letter_code
_entity_poly.pdbx_strand_id
1 'polypeptide(L)'
;MATTSYGSPYVSGSDLVAAWPAASLTVANAIDAAGYYIGRGINAQTASYTGVLTDAGKTVTMTVATSNTFTVPLNATVAYPTGTRINILNLGAGACTVTATGGVTINGTITALATNQFAELIKTGTNTWSYMPPGGFPASATATVATSETTTSASYTDLTTAGPAVTVTTGTRALVIITARLSNSTSPQSAFASFAVSGATTVAADDAYQLMVQAASGGMPILRMSSSVIITGLTAGSNTFTMKYKVSANTGTYEKRNIVVIDMGS
;
A
#
# COMPACT_ATOMS: atom_id res chain seq x y z
N MET A 1 -11.39 36.36 -33.16
CA MET A 1 -11.26 34.90 -33.28
C MET A 1 -12.32 34.23 -32.39
N ALA A 2 -13.09 33.29 -32.94
CA ALA A 2 -14.04 32.56 -32.15
C ALA A 2 -13.36 31.55 -31.22
N THR A 3 -14.04 31.14 -30.15
CA THR A 3 -13.54 30.14 -29.22
C THR A 3 -14.53 28.99 -29.09
N THR A 4 -14.05 27.79 -28.79
CA THR A 4 -14.90 26.66 -28.45
C THR A 4 -15.53 26.86 -27.07
N SER A 5 -16.50 26.02 -26.68
CA SER A 5 -17.09 26.02 -25.34
C SER A 5 -16.06 25.79 -24.23
N TYR A 6 -14.87 25.26 -24.55
CA TYR A 6 -13.72 25.09 -23.65
C TYR A 6 -12.74 26.25 -23.70
N GLY A 7 -13.02 27.34 -24.39
CA GLY A 7 -12.17 28.52 -24.48
C GLY A 7 -11.02 28.41 -25.49
N SER A 8 -10.86 27.30 -26.18
CA SER A 8 -9.82 27.16 -27.21
C SER A 8 -10.17 27.99 -28.45
N PRO A 9 -9.25 28.82 -28.96
CA PRO A 9 -9.50 29.58 -30.16
C PRO A 9 -9.59 28.64 -31.39
N TYR A 10 -10.42 29.01 -32.35
CA TYR A 10 -10.50 28.32 -33.65
C TYR A 10 -10.65 29.30 -34.78
N VAL A 11 -10.25 28.89 -35.98
CA VAL A 11 -10.40 29.66 -37.19
C VAL A 11 -11.84 29.55 -37.67
N SER A 12 -12.58 30.67 -37.79
CA SER A 12 -13.92 30.72 -38.33
C SER A 12 -13.91 30.96 -39.81
N GLY A 13 -15.00 30.65 -40.52
CA GLY A 13 -15.12 30.88 -41.96
C GLY A 13 -15.11 32.36 -42.36
N SER A 14 -15.15 33.28 -41.39
CA SER A 14 -14.99 34.73 -41.62
C SER A 14 -13.56 35.23 -41.48
N ASP A 15 -12.64 34.39 -41.03
CA ASP A 15 -11.24 34.78 -40.88
C ASP A 15 -10.56 34.85 -42.28
N LEU A 16 -9.80 35.90 -42.52
CA LEU A 16 -9.05 36.08 -43.78
C LEU A 16 -7.93 35.02 -43.87
N VAL A 17 -7.73 34.48 -45.07
CA VAL A 17 -6.66 33.47 -45.33
C VAL A 17 -5.28 33.96 -44.88
N ALA A 18 -5.01 35.27 -45.01
CA ALA A 18 -3.74 35.90 -44.55
C ALA A 18 -3.54 35.81 -43.02
N ALA A 19 -4.61 35.65 -42.23
CA ALA A 19 -4.54 35.52 -40.78
C ALA A 19 -4.42 34.04 -40.29
N TRP A 20 -4.58 33.05 -41.17
CA TRP A 20 -4.54 31.65 -40.81
C TRP A 20 -3.24 31.20 -40.16
N PRO A 21 -2.02 31.60 -40.61
CA PRO A 21 -0.79 31.23 -39.91
C PRO A 21 -0.77 31.70 -38.47
N ALA A 22 -1.20 32.93 -38.18
CA ALA A 22 -1.27 33.47 -36.84
C ALA A 22 -2.36 32.77 -36.00
N ALA A 23 -3.53 32.51 -36.62
CA ALA A 23 -4.59 31.78 -35.97
C ALA A 23 -4.20 30.34 -35.64
N SER A 24 -3.52 29.65 -36.56
CA SER A 24 -3.02 28.28 -36.34
C SER A 24 -1.98 28.24 -35.22
N LEU A 25 -1.05 29.22 -35.16
CA LEU A 25 -0.09 29.32 -34.07
C LEU A 25 -0.78 29.60 -32.73
N THR A 26 -1.83 30.41 -32.73
CA THR A 26 -2.59 30.70 -31.52
C THR A 26 -3.33 29.44 -31.01
N VAL A 27 -3.89 28.63 -31.92
CA VAL A 27 -4.49 27.33 -31.56
C VAL A 27 -3.44 26.36 -31.02
N ALA A 28 -2.29 26.26 -31.71
CA ALA A 28 -1.19 25.40 -31.23
C ALA A 28 -0.70 25.83 -29.84
N ASN A 29 -0.47 27.12 -29.63
CA ASN A 29 -0.07 27.66 -28.32
C ASN A 29 -1.15 27.45 -27.24
N ALA A 30 -2.43 27.54 -27.60
CA ALA A 30 -3.54 27.26 -26.65
C ALA A 30 -3.61 25.79 -26.29
N ILE A 31 -3.33 24.87 -27.23
CA ILE A 31 -3.23 23.43 -26.98
C ILE A 31 -2.06 23.15 -26.06
N ASP A 32 -0.90 23.73 -26.29
CA ASP A 32 0.28 23.61 -25.46
C ASP A 32 0.03 24.17 -24.05
N ALA A 33 -0.57 25.35 -23.95
CA ALA A 33 -0.91 25.98 -22.67
C ALA A 33 -1.99 25.22 -21.89
N ALA A 34 -2.92 24.53 -22.59
CA ALA A 34 -3.91 23.66 -21.97
C ALA A 34 -3.33 22.33 -21.48
N GLY A 35 -2.04 22.08 -21.72
CA GLY A 35 -1.40 20.83 -21.31
C GLY A 35 -1.91 19.60 -22.05
N TYR A 36 -2.42 19.76 -23.26
CA TYR A 36 -2.89 18.67 -24.14
C TYR A 36 -1.72 17.85 -24.70
N TYR A 37 -0.61 17.86 -24.00
CA TYR A 37 0.50 16.98 -24.31
C TYR A 37 0.13 15.55 -23.97
N ILE A 38 0.38 14.64 -24.88
CA ILE A 38 0.32 13.18 -24.72
C ILE A 38 1.36 12.69 -23.66
N GLY A 39 2.26 13.57 -23.21
CA GLY A 39 3.16 13.38 -22.07
C GLY A 39 2.87 14.39 -20.97
N ARG A 40 2.37 13.95 -19.84
CA ARG A 40 2.22 14.81 -18.65
C ARG A 40 3.60 15.33 -18.24
N GLY A 41 3.82 16.65 -18.30
CA GLY A 41 5.10 17.27 -17.95
C GLY A 41 5.48 17.00 -16.49
N ILE A 42 6.78 17.06 -16.21
CA ILE A 42 7.33 16.96 -14.85
C ILE A 42 7.60 18.37 -14.32
N ASN A 43 7.22 18.64 -13.06
CA ASN A 43 7.66 19.78 -12.29
C ASN A 43 8.54 19.29 -11.13
N ALA A 44 9.87 19.46 -11.27
CA ALA A 44 10.83 18.98 -10.30
C ALA A 44 11.04 19.99 -9.18
N GLN A 45 10.91 19.56 -7.91
CA GLN A 45 11.05 20.38 -6.71
C GLN A 45 12.13 19.81 -5.80
N THR A 46 12.96 20.72 -5.26
CA THR A 46 14.05 20.41 -4.33
C THR A 46 13.82 20.95 -2.92
N ALA A 47 12.62 21.45 -2.64
CA ALA A 47 12.15 21.94 -1.34
C ALA A 47 10.65 21.67 -1.20
N SER A 48 10.08 21.91 0.00
CA SER A 48 8.63 21.96 0.17
C SER A 48 7.99 22.92 -0.81
N TYR A 49 6.86 22.53 -1.39
CA TYR A 49 6.28 23.22 -2.54
C TYR A 49 4.77 23.42 -2.38
N THR A 50 4.30 24.59 -2.80
CA THR A 50 2.87 24.88 -2.93
C THR A 50 2.49 24.84 -4.41
N GLY A 51 1.49 24.06 -4.76
CA GLY A 51 1.04 23.88 -6.13
C GLY A 51 0.65 25.19 -6.82
N VAL A 52 0.95 25.32 -8.11
CA VAL A 52 0.57 26.45 -8.97
C VAL A 52 -0.28 25.97 -10.15
N LEU A 53 -1.01 26.87 -10.81
CA LEU A 53 -1.98 26.52 -11.85
C LEU A 53 -1.37 25.66 -12.98
N THR A 54 -0.10 25.89 -13.31
CA THR A 54 0.60 25.14 -14.36
C THR A 54 0.94 23.69 -13.97
N ASP A 55 0.67 23.27 -12.74
CA ASP A 55 0.81 21.86 -12.30
C ASP A 55 -0.39 21.00 -12.67
N ALA A 56 -1.45 21.62 -13.16
CA ALA A 56 -2.63 20.90 -13.63
C ALA A 56 -2.23 19.86 -14.70
N GLY A 57 -2.53 18.58 -14.43
CA GLY A 57 -2.20 17.46 -15.30
C GLY A 57 -0.74 16.99 -15.27
N LYS A 58 0.13 17.62 -14.48
CA LYS A 58 1.56 17.25 -14.36
C LYS A 58 1.83 16.28 -13.22
N THR A 59 3.06 15.75 -13.24
CA THR A 59 3.66 15.08 -12.10
C THR A 59 4.65 16.05 -11.43
N VAL A 60 4.39 16.39 -10.17
CA VAL A 60 5.34 17.12 -9.32
C VAL A 60 6.25 16.09 -8.67
N THR A 61 7.55 16.17 -8.94
CA THR A 61 8.56 15.30 -8.33
C THR A 61 9.23 16.03 -7.16
N MET A 62 9.32 15.37 -6.01
CA MET A 62 9.96 15.90 -4.80
C MET A 62 11.28 15.18 -4.58
N THR A 63 12.42 15.89 -4.71
CA THR A 63 13.79 15.31 -4.59
C THR A 63 14.49 15.81 -3.32
N VAL A 64 13.76 15.86 -2.20
CA VAL A 64 14.23 16.43 -0.92
C VAL A 64 14.75 15.32 -0.02
N ALA A 65 15.93 15.51 0.57
CA ALA A 65 16.56 14.51 1.44
C ALA A 65 15.94 14.45 2.86
N THR A 66 15.26 15.52 3.29
CA THR A 66 14.58 15.62 4.58
C THR A 66 13.06 15.60 4.39
N SER A 67 12.30 15.42 5.47
CA SER A 67 10.83 15.50 5.43
C SER A 67 10.38 16.83 4.81
N ASN A 68 9.41 16.76 3.89
CA ASN A 68 8.94 17.89 3.11
C ASN A 68 7.44 17.79 2.82
N THR A 69 6.87 18.84 2.23
CA THR A 69 5.43 18.92 1.97
C THR A 69 5.14 19.37 0.54
N PHE A 70 4.08 18.79 -0.03
CA PHE A 70 3.33 19.38 -1.14
C PHE A 70 2.06 20.01 -0.56
N THR A 71 1.89 21.32 -0.72
CA THR A 71 0.74 22.05 -0.17
C THR A 71 -0.28 22.37 -1.26
N VAL A 72 -1.53 22.00 -1.04
CA VAL A 72 -2.66 22.33 -1.93
C VAL A 72 -3.14 23.74 -1.60
N PRO A 73 -3.10 24.69 -2.55
CA PRO A 73 -3.50 26.07 -2.33
C PRO A 73 -5.02 26.26 -2.30
N LEU A 74 -5.51 27.36 -1.71
CA LEU A 74 -6.88 27.80 -1.84
C LEU A 74 -7.25 28.09 -3.31
N ASN A 75 -8.47 27.83 -3.69
CA ASN A 75 -8.98 28.17 -5.02
C ASN A 75 -8.93 29.67 -5.31
N ALA A 76 -9.07 30.52 -4.29
CA ALA A 76 -8.93 31.97 -4.45
C ALA A 76 -7.51 32.40 -4.84
N THR A 77 -6.49 31.60 -4.47
CA THR A 77 -5.09 31.86 -4.83
C THR A 77 -4.70 31.18 -6.14
N VAL A 78 -5.14 29.91 -6.32
CA VAL A 78 -4.86 29.14 -7.54
C VAL A 78 -6.16 28.44 -7.97
N ALA A 79 -6.81 28.99 -8.98
CA ALA A 79 -8.12 28.52 -9.45
C ALA A 79 -7.99 27.32 -10.40
N TYR A 80 -7.56 26.19 -9.88
CA TYR A 80 -7.59 24.96 -10.66
C TYR A 80 -9.01 24.64 -11.13
N PRO A 81 -9.22 24.23 -12.37
CA PRO A 81 -10.53 23.69 -12.81
C PRO A 81 -10.92 22.43 -11.99
N THR A 82 -12.23 22.25 -11.77
CA THR A 82 -12.74 20.98 -11.22
C THR A 82 -12.41 19.84 -12.19
N GLY A 83 -11.98 18.69 -11.66
CA GLY A 83 -11.45 17.57 -12.46
C GLY A 83 -9.93 17.63 -12.66
N THR A 84 -9.25 18.71 -12.25
CA THR A 84 -7.77 18.77 -12.29
C THR A 84 -7.19 17.59 -11.53
N ARG A 85 -6.17 16.96 -12.13
CA ARG A 85 -5.35 15.91 -11.53
C ARG A 85 -3.92 16.40 -11.38
N ILE A 86 -3.31 16.12 -10.25
CA ILE A 86 -1.89 16.37 -9.97
C ILE A 86 -1.33 15.10 -9.38
N ASN A 87 -0.26 14.58 -9.98
CA ASN A 87 0.49 13.47 -9.41
C ASN A 87 1.63 14.03 -8.57
N ILE A 88 1.85 13.50 -7.38
CA ILE A 88 2.99 13.81 -6.53
C ILE A 88 3.84 12.53 -6.45
N LEU A 89 5.10 12.61 -6.89
CA LEU A 89 6.06 11.52 -6.85
C LEU A 89 7.24 11.91 -5.96
N ASN A 90 7.44 11.19 -4.87
CA ASN A 90 8.61 11.41 -4.03
C ASN A 90 9.81 10.60 -4.54
N LEU A 91 10.85 11.29 -5.00
CA LEU A 91 12.13 10.71 -5.41
C LEU A 91 13.24 10.96 -4.38
N GLY A 92 12.97 11.80 -3.37
CA GLY A 92 13.91 12.10 -2.29
C GLY A 92 13.94 11.04 -1.20
N ALA A 93 14.99 11.07 -0.38
CA ALA A 93 15.11 10.20 0.79
C ALA A 93 14.17 10.63 1.94
N GLY A 94 13.78 11.91 2.01
CA GLY A 94 12.83 12.43 2.98
C GLY A 94 11.39 12.12 2.59
N ALA A 95 10.54 11.79 3.55
CA ALA A 95 9.13 11.57 3.30
C ALA A 95 8.43 12.86 2.85
N CYS A 96 7.60 12.78 1.82
CA CYS A 96 6.77 13.90 1.35
C CYS A 96 5.33 13.73 1.83
N THR A 97 4.79 14.73 2.52
CA THR A 97 3.39 14.72 2.99
C THR A 97 2.59 15.74 2.20
N VAL A 98 1.41 15.33 1.71
CA VAL A 98 0.45 16.26 1.12
C VAL A 98 -0.27 17.00 2.23
N THR A 99 -0.30 18.33 2.14
CA THR A 99 -0.96 19.20 3.12
C THR A 99 -1.97 20.13 2.44
N ALA A 100 -2.90 20.67 3.18
CA ALA A 100 -3.89 21.62 2.69
C ALA A 100 -3.66 23.01 3.30
N THR A 101 -3.77 24.06 2.50
CA THR A 101 -3.93 25.43 3.03
C THR A 101 -5.25 25.52 3.79
N GLY A 102 -5.30 26.34 4.87
CA GLY A 102 -6.53 26.53 5.64
C GLY A 102 -7.71 26.88 4.72
N GLY A 103 -8.85 26.19 4.91
CA GLY A 103 -10.04 26.32 4.08
C GLY A 103 -10.10 25.34 2.87
N VAL A 104 -9.06 24.55 2.64
CA VAL A 104 -9.06 23.44 1.67
C VAL A 104 -9.36 22.13 2.40
N THR A 105 -10.27 21.32 1.84
CA THR A 105 -10.57 19.97 2.31
C THR A 105 -9.95 18.94 1.37
N ILE A 106 -9.17 18.02 1.91
CA ILE A 106 -8.66 16.86 1.18
C ILE A 106 -9.33 15.60 1.75
N ASN A 107 -10.16 14.96 0.95
CA ASN A 107 -10.82 13.70 1.31
C ASN A 107 -9.87 12.52 1.05
N GLY A 108 -9.92 11.52 1.91
CA GLY A 108 -9.08 10.34 1.87
C GLY A 108 -8.01 10.34 2.98
N THR A 109 -7.40 9.19 3.21
CA THR A 109 -6.35 9.03 4.21
C THR A 109 -5.01 9.47 3.62
N ILE A 110 -4.52 10.63 4.06
CA ILE A 110 -3.21 11.13 3.63
C ILE A 110 -2.12 10.34 4.35
N THR A 111 -1.28 9.69 3.58
CA THR A 111 -0.07 9.00 4.06
C THR A 111 1.17 9.74 3.56
N ALA A 112 2.22 9.78 4.36
CA ALA A 112 3.50 10.30 3.91
C ALA A 112 4.08 9.38 2.81
N LEU A 113 4.46 9.98 1.70
CA LEU A 113 5.06 9.27 0.57
C LEU A 113 6.53 8.98 0.86
N ALA A 114 6.89 7.72 0.99
CA ALA A 114 8.29 7.30 1.04
C ALA A 114 8.95 7.44 -0.34
N THR A 115 10.26 7.23 -0.42
CA THR A 115 11.00 7.26 -1.69
C THR A 115 10.36 6.33 -2.73
N ASN A 116 10.22 6.81 -3.96
CA ASN A 116 9.57 6.12 -5.09
C ASN A 116 8.07 5.85 -4.93
N GLN A 117 7.41 6.43 -3.94
CA GLN A 117 5.96 6.41 -3.85
C GLN A 117 5.34 7.63 -4.53
N PHE A 118 4.16 7.44 -5.10
CA PHE A 118 3.37 8.51 -5.69
C PHE A 118 1.94 8.51 -5.16
N ALA A 119 1.29 9.67 -5.18
CA ALA A 119 -0.13 9.83 -4.95
C ALA A 119 -0.74 10.71 -6.04
N GLU A 120 -2.03 10.58 -6.25
CA GLU A 120 -2.78 11.46 -7.14
C GLU A 120 -3.77 12.31 -6.32
N LEU A 121 -3.80 13.59 -6.63
CA LEU A 121 -4.82 14.53 -6.16
C LEU A 121 -5.80 14.84 -7.29
N ILE A 122 -7.10 14.74 -7.01
CA ILE A 122 -8.18 15.07 -7.94
C ILE A 122 -9.01 16.18 -7.33
N LYS A 123 -9.16 17.30 -8.02
CA LYS A 123 -10.03 18.37 -7.59
C LYS A 123 -11.49 18.01 -7.84
N THR A 124 -12.31 17.94 -6.78
CA THR A 124 -13.72 17.53 -6.83
C THR A 124 -14.69 18.67 -6.57
N GLY A 125 -14.21 19.83 -6.11
CA GLY A 125 -15.02 21.01 -5.83
C GLY A 125 -14.14 22.26 -5.69
N THR A 126 -14.73 23.42 -5.37
CA THR A 126 -14.02 24.71 -5.31
C THR A 126 -12.78 24.65 -4.42
N ASN A 127 -12.92 24.17 -3.18
CA ASN A 127 -11.81 23.96 -2.23
C ASN A 127 -11.75 22.50 -1.77
N THR A 128 -12.25 21.56 -2.58
CA THR A 128 -12.33 20.16 -2.21
C THR A 128 -11.52 19.31 -3.19
N TRP A 129 -10.68 18.45 -2.63
CA TRP A 129 -9.83 17.52 -3.37
C TRP A 129 -10.03 16.11 -2.81
N SER A 130 -9.76 15.11 -3.63
CA SER A 130 -9.66 13.71 -3.22
C SER A 130 -8.21 13.27 -3.36
N TYR A 131 -7.68 12.67 -2.30
CA TYR A 131 -6.35 12.06 -2.28
C TYR A 131 -6.48 10.58 -2.59
N MET A 132 -5.78 10.15 -3.62
CA MET A 132 -5.60 8.75 -3.98
C MET A 132 -4.23 8.32 -3.49
N PRO A 133 -4.16 7.49 -2.45
CA PRO A 133 -2.88 7.03 -1.92
C PRO A 133 -2.12 6.17 -2.94
N PRO A 134 -0.81 6.01 -2.76
CA PRO A 134 -0.04 5.10 -3.61
C PRO A 134 -0.72 3.74 -3.63
N GLY A 135 -1.04 3.23 -4.81
CA GLY A 135 -1.34 1.83 -5.03
C GLY A 135 -0.05 1.03 -4.88
N GLY A 136 0.54 1.06 -3.70
CA GLY A 136 1.69 0.22 -3.37
C GLY A 136 1.26 -1.24 -3.30
N PHE A 137 2.17 -2.18 -3.58
CA PHE A 137 1.97 -3.56 -3.17
C PHE A 137 1.67 -3.58 -1.67
N PRO A 138 0.70 -4.38 -1.21
CA PRO A 138 0.40 -4.46 0.20
C PRO A 138 1.66 -4.81 0.99
N ALA A 139 1.83 -4.19 2.16
CA ALA A 139 2.96 -4.50 3.03
C ALA A 139 2.97 -6.02 3.29
N SER A 140 4.11 -6.64 3.12
CA SER A 140 4.24 -8.08 3.31
C SER A 140 5.59 -8.43 3.92
N ALA A 141 5.63 -9.52 4.66
CA ALA A 141 6.84 -10.07 5.22
C ALA A 141 6.80 -11.59 5.25
N THR A 142 7.97 -12.21 5.20
CA THR A 142 8.14 -13.66 5.31
C THR A 142 9.31 -13.99 6.24
N ALA A 143 9.17 -15.07 6.99
CA ALA A 143 10.25 -15.63 7.78
C ALA A 143 10.22 -17.16 7.73
N THR A 144 11.39 -17.77 7.87
CA THR A 144 11.55 -19.22 7.85
C THR A 144 12.48 -19.66 8.98
N VAL A 145 12.14 -20.78 9.63
CA VAL A 145 13.02 -21.53 10.55
C VAL A 145 13.14 -22.95 10.01
N ALA A 146 14.33 -23.33 9.58
CA ALA A 146 14.59 -24.61 8.96
C ALA A 146 14.79 -25.75 9.97
N THR A 147 15.26 -25.41 11.19
CA THR A 147 15.64 -26.34 12.25
C THR A 147 14.48 -27.26 12.63
N SER A 148 14.76 -28.55 12.78
CA SER A 148 13.82 -29.53 13.36
C SER A 148 13.81 -29.42 14.87
N GLU A 149 12.65 -29.20 15.44
CA GLU A 149 12.45 -29.05 16.89
C GLU A 149 11.17 -29.75 17.34
N THR A 150 11.06 -30.04 18.62
CA THR A 150 9.97 -30.84 19.18
C THR A 150 9.28 -30.14 20.35
N THR A 151 8.01 -30.51 20.59
CA THR A 151 7.29 -30.18 21.82
C THR A 151 6.37 -31.32 22.23
N THR A 152 6.10 -31.40 23.53
CA THR A 152 5.07 -32.26 24.14
C THR A 152 3.92 -31.44 24.72
N SER A 153 3.91 -30.12 24.51
CA SER A 153 2.93 -29.21 25.08
C SER A 153 1.54 -29.42 24.45
N ALA A 154 0.52 -29.58 25.27
CA ALA A 154 -0.87 -29.62 24.86
C ALA A 154 -1.47 -28.21 24.62
N SER A 155 -0.75 -27.16 25.00
CA SER A 155 -1.12 -25.77 24.74
C SER A 155 -0.16 -25.14 23.73
N TYR A 156 -0.62 -24.17 22.95
CA TYR A 156 0.23 -23.46 22.01
C TYR A 156 1.41 -22.77 22.71
N THR A 157 2.61 -23.08 22.31
CA THR A 157 3.86 -22.60 22.89
C THR A 157 4.90 -22.30 21.80
N ASP A 158 5.96 -21.59 22.16
CA ASP A 158 7.15 -21.51 21.34
C ASP A 158 7.94 -22.84 21.41
N LEU A 159 8.64 -23.13 20.33
CA LEU A 159 9.73 -24.11 20.36
C LEU A 159 11.01 -23.43 20.89
N THR A 160 12.10 -24.17 20.99
CA THR A 160 13.39 -23.65 21.46
C THR A 160 13.80 -22.41 20.64
N THR A 161 13.63 -22.47 19.33
CA THR A 161 13.69 -21.29 18.45
C THR A 161 12.26 -20.78 18.26
N ALA A 162 11.94 -19.66 18.88
CA ALA A 162 10.61 -19.02 18.75
C ALA A 162 10.29 -18.68 17.30
N GLY A 163 9.02 -18.79 16.93
CA GLY A 163 8.55 -18.46 15.58
C GLY A 163 8.70 -19.60 14.56
N PRO A 164 8.80 -19.30 13.23
CA PRO A 164 9.14 -18.00 12.63
C PRO A 164 8.18 -16.88 12.99
N ALA A 165 8.70 -15.65 13.02
CA ALA A 165 7.95 -14.45 13.33
C ALA A 165 8.23 -13.35 12.31
N VAL A 166 7.20 -12.57 11.96
CA VAL A 166 7.30 -11.40 11.07
C VAL A 166 6.53 -10.24 11.64
N THR A 167 7.05 -9.03 11.44
CA THR A 167 6.37 -7.79 11.79
C THR A 167 5.95 -7.08 10.51
N VAL A 168 4.66 -6.73 10.41
CA VAL A 168 4.06 -6.02 9.28
C VAL A 168 3.21 -4.87 9.80
N THR A 169 3.32 -3.72 9.16
CA THR A 169 2.33 -2.65 9.38
C THR A 169 1.06 -3.04 8.62
N THR A 170 -0.01 -3.33 9.35
CA THR A 170 -1.27 -3.76 8.76
C THR A 170 -2.37 -2.72 8.96
N GLY A 171 -3.38 -2.76 8.09
CA GLY A 171 -4.70 -2.19 8.35
C GLY A 171 -5.49 -3.05 9.33
N THR A 172 -6.80 -3.22 9.07
CA THR A 172 -7.69 -4.02 9.93
C THR A 172 -7.75 -5.50 9.55
N ARG A 173 -7.08 -5.90 8.46
CA ARG A 173 -7.08 -7.27 7.92
C ARG A 173 -5.70 -7.66 7.40
N ALA A 174 -5.38 -8.95 7.52
CA ALA A 174 -4.17 -9.51 6.92
C ALA A 174 -4.41 -10.94 6.43
N LEU A 175 -3.79 -11.31 5.31
CA LEU A 175 -3.67 -12.69 4.88
C LEU A 175 -2.43 -13.29 5.54
N VAL A 176 -2.63 -14.36 6.32
CA VAL A 176 -1.56 -15.13 6.97
C VAL A 176 -1.48 -16.50 6.34
N ILE A 177 -0.30 -16.88 5.87
CA ILE A 177 -0.01 -18.21 5.34
C ILE A 177 1.06 -18.82 6.23
N ILE A 178 0.73 -19.92 6.89
CA ILE A 178 1.69 -20.73 7.64
C ILE A 178 1.98 -22.03 6.91
N THR A 179 3.23 -22.42 6.89
CA THR A 179 3.68 -23.67 6.27
C THR A 179 4.64 -24.36 7.23
N ALA A 180 4.48 -25.65 7.42
CA ALA A 180 5.43 -26.43 8.18
C ALA A 180 5.42 -27.89 7.70
N ARG A 181 6.51 -28.60 8.00
CA ARG A 181 6.56 -30.04 7.98
C ARG A 181 6.34 -30.51 9.42
N LEU A 182 5.25 -31.26 9.63
CA LEU A 182 4.82 -31.70 10.96
C LEU A 182 4.74 -33.22 11.01
N SER A 183 4.96 -33.75 12.19
CA SER A 183 4.67 -35.15 12.53
C SER A 183 4.41 -35.30 14.03
N ASN A 184 3.74 -36.37 14.44
CA ASN A 184 3.64 -36.78 15.84
C ASN A 184 4.20 -38.20 15.99
N SER A 185 4.89 -38.46 17.06
CA SER A 185 5.59 -39.74 17.30
C SER A 185 4.66 -40.95 17.49
N THR A 186 3.38 -40.72 17.71
CA THR A 186 2.43 -41.81 18.13
C THR A 186 1.08 -41.62 17.46
N SER A 187 0.55 -42.71 16.86
CA SER A 187 -0.83 -42.77 16.36
C SER A 187 -1.80 -43.01 17.53
N PRO A 188 -3.02 -42.40 17.50
CA PRO A 188 -3.58 -41.47 16.55
C PRO A 188 -3.38 -39.99 16.94
N GLN A 189 -2.29 -39.65 17.57
CA GLN A 189 -2.06 -38.29 18.08
C GLN A 189 -1.74 -37.28 16.97
N SER A 190 -2.01 -36.01 17.27
CA SER A 190 -1.89 -34.93 16.30
C SER A 190 -0.81 -33.93 16.70
N ALA A 191 -0.17 -33.33 15.70
CA ALA A 191 0.69 -32.15 15.84
C ALA A 191 0.01 -30.96 15.15
N PHE A 192 0.06 -29.79 15.81
CA PHE A 192 -0.61 -28.57 15.38
C PHE A 192 0.38 -27.41 15.29
N ALA A 193 0.23 -26.58 14.29
CA ALA A 193 0.86 -25.29 14.20
C ALA A 193 -0.21 -24.22 13.97
N SER A 194 -0.08 -23.09 14.62
CA SER A 194 -0.94 -21.92 14.48
C SER A 194 -0.08 -20.66 14.57
N PHE A 195 -0.66 -19.50 14.76
CA PHE A 195 0.09 -18.26 15.02
C PHE A 195 -0.63 -17.42 16.08
N ALA A 196 0.16 -16.61 16.77
CA ALA A 196 -0.30 -15.53 17.64
C ALA A 196 0.04 -14.18 17.03
N VAL A 197 -0.71 -13.13 17.35
CA VAL A 197 -0.44 -11.75 16.98
C VAL A 197 -0.11 -10.94 18.23
N SER A 198 0.88 -10.06 18.14
CA SER A 198 1.26 -9.10 19.17
C SER A 198 1.62 -7.74 18.55
N GLY A 199 1.74 -6.71 19.38
CA GLY A 199 1.98 -5.34 18.91
C GLY A 199 0.73 -4.49 19.01
N ALA A 200 0.30 -3.85 17.93
CA ALA A 200 -0.92 -3.03 17.93
C ALA A 200 -2.17 -3.87 18.26
N THR A 201 -2.17 -5.16 17.91
CA THR A 201 -3.23 -6.13 18.25
C THR A 201 -2.64 -7.28 19.05
N THR A 202 -3.41 -7.83 19.98
CA THR A 202 -3.07 -9.08 20.67
C THR A 202 -4.12 -10.14 20.36
N VAL A 203 -3.68 -11.24 19.70
CA VAL A 203 -4.51 -12.42 19.42
C VAL A 203 -3.72 -13.66 19.82
N ALA A 204 -4.30 -14.49 20.67
CA ALA A 204 -3.67 -15.77 21.03
C ALA A 204 -3.72 -16.76 19.86
N ALA A 205 -2.78 -17.70 19.82
CA ALA A 205 -2.83 -18.80 18.87
C ALA A 205 -4.05 -19.68 19.16
N ASP A 206 -4.79 -20.03 18.11
CA ASP A 206 -6.07 -20.74 18.21
C ASP A 206 -6.19 -21.83 17.14
N ASP A 207 -7.06 -22.81 17.42
CA ASP A 207 -7.35 -23.92 16.51
C ASP A 207 -8.09 -23.46 15.23
N ALA A 208 -8.74 -22.30 15.26
CA ALA A 208 -9.35 -21.69 14.07
C ALA A 208 -8.32 -21.35 12.97
N TYR A 209 -7.05 -21.18 13.33
CA TYR A 209 -5.96 -20.81 12.41
C TYR A 209 -4.97 -21.96 12.20
N GLN A 210 -5.32 -23.16 12.65
CA GLN A 210 -4.36 -24.25 12.71
C GLN A 210 -4.01 -24.87 11.36
N LEU A 211 -2.82 -25.39 11.32
CA LEU A 211 -2.33 -26.43 10.44
C LEU A 211 -2.17 -27.69 11.28
N MET A 212 -2.75 -28.81 10.90
CA MET A 212 -2.75 -30.04 11.68
C MET A 212 -2.35 -31.25 10.85
N VAL A 213 -1.58 -32.15 11.46
CA VAL A 213 -1.36 -33.51 10.95
C VAL A 213 -1.69 -34.50 12.05
N GLN A 214 -2.44 -35.52 11.73
CA GLN A 214 -2.69 -36.67 12.62
C GLN A 214 -1.86 -37.87 12.18
N ALA A 215 -1.21 -38.50 13.14
CA ALA A 215 -0.47 -39.72 12.89
C ALA A 215 -1.41 -40.89 12.56
N ALA A 216 -1.21 -41.53 11.43
CA ALA A 216 -1.95 -42.69 11.00
C ALA A 216 -1.36 -43.99 11.54
N SER A 217 -2.21 -45.04 11.70
CA SER A 217 -1.77 -46.40 12.02
C SER A 217 -0.94 -46.94 10.82
N GLY A 218 0.33 -47.34 11.06
CA GLY A 218 1.19 -47.96 10.05
C GLY A 218 2.29 -47.09 9.49
N GLY A 219 2.51 -45.89 10.02
CA GLY A 219 3.59 -44.99 9.62
C GLY A 219 3.14 -43.56 9.50
N MET A 220 4.05 -42.64 9.83
CA MET A 220 3.80 -41.22 9.80
C MET A 220 4.03 -40.67 8.40
N PRO A 221 3.03 -40.13 7.69
CA PRO A 221 3.34 -39.31 6.54
C PRO A 221 4.05 -38.05 7.01
N ILE A 222 5.27 -37.87 6.58
CA ILE A 222 5.99 -36.62 6.80
C ILE A 222 5.52 -35.68 5.68
N LEU A 223 4.54 -34.83 5.98
CA LEU A 223 3.96 -33.93 5.01
C LEU A 223 4.38 -32.49 5.30
N ARG A 224 4.73 -31.77 4.26
CA ARG A 224 4.80 -30.30 4.32
C ARG A 224 3.45 -29.77 3.87
N MET A 225 2.79 -29.04 4.76
CA MET A 225 1.44 -28.53 4.55
C MET A 225 1.41 -27.03 4.76
N SER A 226 0.41 -26.39 4.20
CA SER A 226 0.14 -24.96 4.38
C SER A 226 -1.31 -24.75 4.78
N SER A 227 -1.54 -23.76 5.63
CA SER A 227 -2.86 -23.18 5.92
C SER A 227 -2.82 -21.69 5.62
N SER A 228 -3.90 -21.17 5.06
CA SER A 228 -4.05 -19.73 4.81
C SER A 228 -5.35 -19.24 5.40
N VAL A 229 -5.29 -18.08 6.06
CA VAL A 229 -6.45 -17.45 6.69
C VAL A 229 -6.38 -15.95 6.56
N ILE A 230 -7.53 -15.30 6.35
CA ILE A 230 -7.65 -13.85 6.48
C ILE A 230 -8.09 -13.57 7.92
N ILE A 231 -7.18 -12.97 8.69
CA ILE A 231 -7.53 -12.46 10.03
C ILE A 231 -8.11 -11.06 9.88
N THR A 232 -9.18 -10.79 10.61
CA THR A 232 -9.90 -9.51 10.64
C THR A 232 -9.93 -8.95 12.06
N GLY A 233 -10.33 -7.69 12.21
CA GLY A 233 -10.41 -7.04 13.53
C GLY A 233 -9.04 -6.65 14.09
N LEU A 234 -8.02 -6.56 13.27
CA LEU A 234 -6.73 -6.01 13.69
C LEU A 234 -6.86 -4.51 13.96
N THR A 235 -6.07 -4.03 14.90
CA THR A 235 -5.79 -2.60 15.07
C THR A 235 -4.73 -2.21 14.04
N ALA A 236 -5.02 -1.17 13.24
CA ALA A 236 -4.06 -0.66 12.27
C ALA A 236 -2.75 -0.23 12.96
N GLY A 237 -1.62 -0.68 12.44
CA GLY A 237 -0.31 -0.42 13.03
C GLY A 237 0.66 -1.59 12.88
N SER A 238 1.74 -1.54 13.66
CA SER A 238 2.76 -2.58 13.65
C SER A 238 2.27 -3.82 14.41
N ASN A 239 2.03 -4.90 13.67
CA ASN A 239 1.60 -6.20 14.19
C ASN A 239 2.66 -7.26 13.91
N THR A 240 3.01 -8.05 14.92
CA THR A 240 3.96 -9.16 14.83
C THR A 240 3.22 -10.48 14.90
N PHE A 241 3.38 -11.30 13.88
CA PHE A 241 2.78 -12.62 13.74
C PHE A 241 3.84 -13.69 14.04
N THR A 242 3.60 -14.54 15.03
CA THR A 242 4.56 -15.56 15.49
C THR A 242 3.91 -16.94 15.47
N MET A 243 4.52 -17.90 14.75
CA MET A 243 4.03 -19.28 14.77
C MET A 243 4.16 -19.90 16.15
N LYS A 244 3.16 -20.69 16.54
CA LYS A 244 3.04 -21.41 17.80
C LYS A 244 2.66 -22.87 17.55
N TYR A 245 3.02 -23.75 18.48
CA TYR A 245 2.96 -25.20 18.29
C TYR A 245 2.36 -25.90 19.49
N LYS A 246 1.59 -26.96 19.25
CA LYS A 246 1.08 -27.88 20.29
C LYS A 246 0.91 -29.30 19.75
N VAL A 247 0.64 -30.23 20.63
CA VAL A 247 0.23 -31.61 20.31
C VAL A 247 -1.05 -31.99 21.03
N SER A 248 -1.74 -33.02 20.57
CA SER A 248 -2.82 -33.64 21.38
C SER A 248 -2.25 -34.46 22.53
N ALA A 249 -1.14 -35.17 22.29
CA ALA A 249 -0.32 -35.88 23.26
C ALA A 249 1.01 -36.29 22.59
N ASN A 250 1.94 -36.84 23.40
CA ASN A 250 3.25 -37.32 22.99
C ASN A 250 4.13 -36.22 22.34
N THR A 251 5.06 -36.60 21.45
CA THR A 251 6.03 -35.68 20.88
C THR A 251 5.68 -35.28 19.46
N GLY A 252 5.44 -33.99 19.23
CA GLY A 252 5.34 -33.41 17.91
C GLY A 252 6.69 -32.91 17.42
N THR A 253 7.00 -33.16 16.16
CA THR A 253 8.20 -32.65 15.45
C THR A 253 7.80 -31.64 14.40
N TYR A 254 8.52 -30.52 14.36
CA TYR A 254 8.24 -29.36 13.51
C TYR A 254 9.50 -28.90 12.82
N GLU A 255 9.48 -28.84 11.50
CA GLU A 255 10.63 -28.43 10.70
C GLU A 255 10.19 -27.65 9.46
N LYS A 256 11.14 -26.94 8.81
CA LYS A 256 10.90 -26.15 7.60
C LYS A 256 9.68 -25.23 7.76
N ARG A 257 9.61 -24.60 8.92
CA ARG A 257 8.52 -23.72 9.33
C ARG A 257 8.64 -22.38 8.60
N ASN A 258 7.55 -21.88 8.05
CA ASN A 258 7.50 -20.63 7.30
C ASN A 258 6.21 -19.88 7.63
N ILE A 259 6.30 -18.57 7.72
CA ILE A 259 5.15 -17.68 7.79
C ILE A 259 5.29 -16.59 6.73
N VAL A 260 4.19 -16.30 6.04
CA VAL A 260 4.04 -15.14 5.14
C VAL A 260 2.84 -14.36 5.62
N VAL A 261 2.99 -13.05 5.74
CA VAL A 261 1.90 -12.14 6.09
C VAL A 261 1.83 -11.04 5.04
N ILE A 262 0.62 -10.78 4.57
CA ILE A 262 0.32 -9.75 3.58
C ILE A 262 -0.79 -8.86 4.15
N ASP A 263 -0.53 -7.55 4.23
CA ASP A 263 -1.56 -6.58 4.61
C ASP A 263 -2.69 -6.57 3.57
N MET A 264 -3.93 -6.56 4.04
CA MET A 264 -5.13 -6.51 3.19
C MET A 264 -5.85 -5.15 3.30
N GLY A 265 -5.23 -4.19 4.00
CA GLY A 265 -5.80 -2.88 4.22
C GLY A 265 -6.95 -2.87 5.23
N SER A 266 -7.82 -1.90 5.09
CA SER A 266 -9.02 -1.69 5.93
C SER A 266 -10.30 -2.02 5.17
#